data_9183584a9cc4cf8e2fc0c2c4dc3f0b6c
#
_entry.id   9183584a9cc4cf8e2fc0c2c4dc3f0b6c
#
_cell.length_a   1.000
_cell.length_b   1.000
_cell.length_c   1.000
_cell.angle_alpha   90.00
_cell.angle_beta   90.00
_cell.angle_gamma   90.00
#
_symmetry.space_group_name_H-M   'P 1'
#
loop_
_entity.id
_entity.type
_entity.pdbx_description
1 polymer ?
#
loop_
_entity_poly.entity_id
_entity_poly.type
_entity_poly.pdbx_seq_one_letter_code
_entity_poly.pdbx_strand_id
1 'polypeptide(L)'
;MQTQTKYVIGVDFGSDSVRCLIVGTADGAEIASAVAAYPRWKKRLYCDPSLNRYRQHPLDYIESLEQCVRSALEKCGKEVADNILSLIHI
;
A
#
# COMPACT_ATOMS: atom_id res chain seq x y z
N MET A 1 33.95 -1.52 4.58
CA MET A 1 32.73 -2.25 4.91
C MET A 1 31.57 -1.60 4.22
N GLN A 2 30.85 -2.36 3.41
CA GLN A 2 29.68 -1.82 2.76
C GLN A 2 28.49 -1.89 3.69
N THR A 3 27.82 -0.75 3.86
CA THR A 3 26.57 -0.71 4.58
C THR A 3 25.44 -1.04 3.61
N GLN A 4 24.69 -2.08 3.91
CA GLN A 4 23.58 -2.48 3.09
C GLN A 4 22.45 -1.45 3.18
N THR A 5 21.94 -1.01 2.03
CA THR A 5 20.82 -0.08 1.99
C THR A 5 19.58 -0.75 2.58
N LYS A 6 18.87 -0.01 3.42
CA LYS A 6 17.60 -0.46 4.00
C LYS A 6 16.45 0.31 3.41
N TYR A 7 15.27 -0.28 3.49
CA TYR A 7 14.07 0.25 2.88
C TYR A 7 12.92 0.22 3.86
N VAL A 8 11.93 1.05 3.62
CA VAL A 8 10.65 1.02 4.35
C VAL A 8 9.52 1.04 3.35
N ILE A 9 8.38 0.52 3.74
CA ILE A 9 7.15 0.61 2.96
C ILE A 9 6.26 1.65 3.62
N GLY A 10 5.93 2.71 2.86
CA GLY A 10 4.93 3.68 3.28
C GLY A 10 3.58 3.29 2.71
N VAL A 11 2.55 3.32 3.53
CA VAL A 11 1.18 2.97 3.14
C VAL A 11 0.28 4.17 3.35
N ASP A 12 -0.45 4.54 2.30
CA ASP A 12 -1.39 5.65 2.32
C ASP A 12 -2.78 5.13 1.94
N PHE A 13 -3.70 5.15 2.90
CA PHE A 13 -5.09 4.75 2.68
C PHE A 13 -5.90 5.96 2.22
N GLY A 14 -6.30 5.95 0.96
CA GLY A 14 -7.19 6.95 0.41
C GLY A 14 -8.66 6.58 0.59
N SER A 15 -9.54 7.36 -0.03
CA SER A 15 -10.98 7.13 0.06
C SER A 15 -11.46 5.94 -0.77
N ASP A 16 -10.79 5.62 -1.88
CA ASP A 16 -11.20 4.59 -2.82
C ASP A 16 -10.10 3.57 -3.14
N SER A 17 -8.90 3.79 -2.62
CA SER A 17 -7.75 2.93 -2.89
C SER A 17 -6.69 3.08 -1.82
N VAL A 18 -5.74 2.14 -1.80
CA VAL A 18 -4.55 2.23 -0.97
C VAL A 18 -3.32 2.30 -1.89
N ARG A 19 -2.33 3.08 -1.49
CA ARG A 19 -1.06 3.18 -2.20
C ARG A 19 0.09 2.77 -1.29
N CYS A 20 1.01 1.99 -1.85
CA CYS A 20 2.24 1.58 -1.18
C CYS A 20 3.45 2.16 -1.90
N LEU A 21 4.41 2.66 -1.14
CA LEU A 21 5.68 3.16 -1.64
C LEU A 21 6.80 2.41 -0.94
N ILE A 22 7.77 1.92 -1.70
CA ILE A 22 9.00 1.38 -1.14
C ILE A 22 10.08 2.44 -1.31
N VAL A 23 10.64 2.87 -0.19
CA VAL A 23 11.55 4.02 -0.12
C VAL A 23 12.86 3.60 0.53
N GLY A 24 13.97 4.04 -0.05
CA GLY A 24 15.29 3.86 0.54
C GLY A 24 15.49 4.81 1.73
N THR A 25 16.00 4.30 2.84
CA THR A 25 16.15 5.11 4.05
C THR A 25 17.32 6.10 3.97
N ALA A 26 18.28 5.84 3.09
CA ALA A 26 19.46 6.68 2.98
C ALA A 26 19.20 8.05 2.34
N ASP A 27 18.34 8.08 1.32
CA ASP A 27 18.13 9.28 0.50
C ASP A 27 16.66 9.59 0.23
N GLY A 28 15.74 8.76 0.74
CA GLY A 28 14.32 8.95 0.49
C GLY A 28 13.87 8.61 -0.93
N ALA A 29 14.72 7.92 -1.71
CA ALA A 29 14.39 7.59 -3.09
C ALA A 29 13.26 6.56 -3.16
N GLU A 30 12.27 6.83 -4.02
CA GLU A 30 11.20 5.90 -4.29
C GLU A 30 11.71 4.78 -5.20
N ILE A 31 11.65 3.55 -4.71
CA ILE A 31 12.13 2.38 -5.45
C ILE A 31 11.01 1.75 -6.27
N ALA A 32 9.83 1.63 -5.66
CA ALA A 32 8.67 1.04 -6.31
C ALA A 32 7.40 1.58 -5.65
N SER A 33 6.30 1.52 -6.37
CA SER A 33 5.00 1.87 -5.83
C SER A 33 3.92 1.01 -6.45
N ALA A 34 2.80 0.90 -5.77
CA ALA A 34 1.63 0.19 -6.27
C ALA A 34 0.37 0.82 -5.69
N VAL A 35 -0.73 0.65 -6.39
CA VAL A 35 -2.05 1.13 -5.97
C VAL A 35 -3.03 -0.02 -6.11
N ALA A 36 -3.89 -0.20 -5.12
CA ALA A 36 -4.96 -1.17 -5.18
C ALA A 36 -6.29 -0.51 -4.80
N ALA A 37 -7.29 -0.64 -5.66
CA ALA A 37 -8.62 -0.12 -5.40
C ALA A 37 -9.35 -1.02 -4.39
N TYR A 38 -10.25 -0.42 -3.61
CA TYR A 38 -11.09 -1.19 -2.71
C TYR A 38 -12.20 -1.86 -3.53
N PRO A 39 -12.20 -3.19 -3.63
CA PRO A 39 -13.12 -3.85 -4.56
C PRO A 39 -14.59 -3.67 -4.20
N ARG A 40 -14.93 -3.67 -2.91
CA ARG A 40 -16.32 -3.50 -2.47
C ARG A 40 -16.78 -2.06 -2.62
N TRP A 41 -15.91 -1.11 -2.32
CA TRP A 41 -16.17 0.31 -2.51
C TRP A 41 -16.39 0.63 -3.99
N LYS A 42 -15.53 0.10 -4.87
CA LYS A 42 -15.62 0.31 -6.31
C LYS A 42 -16.95 -0.19 -6.86
N LYS A 43 -17.48 -1.27 -6.30
CA LYS A 43 -18.79 -1.84 -6.67
C LYS A 43 -19.95 -1.17 -5.94
N ARG A 44 -19.65 -0.22 -5.05
CA ARG A 44 -20.63 0.51 -4.25
C ARG A 44 -21.53 -0.40 -3.39
N LEU A 45 -20.95 -1.49 -2.90
CA LEU A 45 -21.71 -2.47 -2.11
C LEU A 45 -22.14 -1.92 -0.76
N TYR A 46 -21.47 -0.90 -0.23
CA TYR A 46 -21.74 -0.33 1.09
C TYR A 46 -21.98 1.17 1.03
N CYS A 47 -22.43 1.66 -0.13
CA CYS A 47 -22.83 3.04 -0.33
C CYS A 47 -24.36 3.12 -0.41
N ASP A 48 -24.93 4.06 0.32
CA ASP A 48 -26.37 4.33 0.27
C ASP A 48 -26.58 5.85 0.09
N PRO A 49 -26.67 6.33 -1.15
CA PRO A 49 -26.85 7.76 -1.41
C PRO A 49 -28.13 8.33 -0.82
N SER A 50 -29.20 7.54 -0.73
CA SER A 50 -30.49 8.00 -0.22
C SER A 50 -30.43 8.34 1.27
N LEU A 51 -29.53 7.69 2.01
CA LEU A 51 -29.29 7.93 3.43
C LEU A 51 -28.00 8.71 3.69
N ASN A 52 -27.33 9.16 2.63
CA ASN A 52 -26.03 9.83 2.68
C ASN A 52 -24.99 9.02 3.47
N ARG A 53 -25.01 7.71 3.28
CA ARG A 53 -24.09 6.77 3.94
C ARG A 53 -23.10 6.22 2.94
N TYR A 54 -21.81 6.43 3.25
CA TYR A 54 -20.70 5.93 2.45
C TYR A 54 -19.76 5.21 3.41
N ARG A 55 -19.95 3.90 3.53
CA ARG A 55 -19.15 3.07 4.45
C ARG A 55 -18.23 2.17 3.66
N GLN A 56 -16.98 2.09 4.14
CA GLN A 56 -16.00 1.16 3.59
C GLN A 56 -16.02 -0.12 4.42
N HIS A 57 -15.92 -1.25 3.74
CA HIS A 57 -15.85 -2.54 4.40
C HIS A 57 -14.43 -2.76 4.93
N PRO A 58 -14.26 -3.21 6.20
CA PRO A 58 -12.90 -3.44 6.74
C PRO A 58 -12.05 -4.40 5.92
N LEU A 59 -12.65 -5.40 5.28
CA LEU A 59 -11.93 -6.33 4.41
C LEU A 59 -11.30 -5.65 3.20
N ASP A 60 -11.87 -4.54 2.73
CA ASP A 60 -11.29 -3.79 1.62
C ASP A 60 -9.89 -3.29 1.97
N TYR A 61 -9.71 -2.79 3.20
CA TYR A 61 -8.40 -2.34 3.65
C TYR A 61 -7.39 -3.48 3.70
N ILE A 62 -7.81 -4.63 4.23
CA ILE A 62 -6.92 -5.79 4.39
C ILE A 62 -6.55 -6.38 3.04
N GLU A 63 -7.53 -6.66 2.20
CA GLU A 63 -7.30 -7.27 0.89
C GLU A 63 -6.50 -6.35 -0.03
N SER A 64 -6.84 -5.06 -0.04
CA SER A 64 -6.16 -4.09 -0.89
C SER A 64 -4.74 -3.84 -0.41
N LEU A 65 -4.52 -3.79 0.90
CA LEU A 65 -3.19 -3.66 1.47
C LEU A 65 -2.31 -4.85 1.06
N GLU A 66 -2.83 -6.07 1.21
CA GLU A 66 -2.09 -7.27 0.83
C GLU A 66 -1.72 -7.24 -0.66
N GLN A 67 -2.68 -6.94 -1.51
CA GLN A 67 -2.46 -6.86 -2.95
C GLN A 67 -1.44 -5.78 -3.30
N CYS A 68 -1.57 -4.61 -2.68
CA CYS A 68 -0.72 -3.47 -2.93
C CYS A 68 0.73 -3.75 -2.52
N VAL A 69 0.94 -4.30 -1.33
CA VAL A 69 2.27 -4.67 -0.83
C VAL A 69 2.89 -5.74 -1.72
N ARG A 70 2.12 -6.76 -2.07
CA ARG A 70 2.60 -7.83 -2.94
C ARG A 70 3.06 -7.28 -4.30
N SER A 71 2.26 -6.40 -4.90
CA SER A 71 2.61 -5.77 -6.18
C SER A 71 3.88 -4.94 -6.08
N ALA A 72 4.02 -4.16 -5.01
CA ALA A 72 5.21 -3.35 -4.79
C ALA A 72 6.46 -4.22 -4.60
N LEU A 73 6.34 -5.32 -3.84
CA LEU A 73 7.44 -6.25 -3.62
C LEU A 73 7.88 -6.93 -4.92
N GLU A 74 6.94 -7.29 -5.78
CA GLU A 74 7.26 -7.87 -7.08
C GLU A 74 8.04 -6.88 -7.96
N LYS A 75 7.67 -5.61 -7.91
CA LYS A 75 8.32 -4.56 -8.70
C LYS A 75 9.72 -4.25 -8.22
N CYS A 76 9.96 -4.29 -6.91
CA CYS A 76 11.25 -3.91 -6.36
C CYS A 76 12.32 -5.00 -6.41
N GLY A 77 11.90 -6.26 -6.51
CA GLY A 77 12.80 -7.40 -6.54
C GLY A 77 13.17 -7.92 -5.15
N LYS A 78 13.75 -9.11 -5.14
CA LYS A 78 14.04 -9.84 -3.90
C LYS A 78 15.06 -9.12 -3.02
N GLU A 79 16.09 -8.55 -3.60
CA GLU A 79 17.15 -7.89 -2.84
C GLU A 79 16.61 -6.74 -2.01
N VAL A 80 15.76 -5.91 -2.61
CA VAL A 80 15.12 -4.81 -1.89
C VAL A 80 14.13 -5.35 -0.87
N ALA A 81 13.32 -6.34 -1.25
CA ALA A 81 12.34 -6.93 -0.35
C ALA A 81 12.97 -7.51 0.92
N ASP A 82 14.13 -8.17 0.78
CA ASP A 82 14.84 -8.77 1.90
C ASP A 82 15.43 -7.73 2.85
N ASN A 83 15.51 -6.47 2.46
CA ASN A 83 16.08 -5.39 3.25
C ASN A 83 15.06 -4.36 3.73
N ILE A 84 13.79 -4.71 3.70
CA ILE A 84 12.72 -3.85 4.22
C ILE A 84 12.68 -3.96 5.74
N LEU A 85 12.81 -2.82 6.42
CA LEU A 85 12.83 -2.75 7.88
C LEU A 85 11.44 -2.76 8.49
N SER A 86 10.50 -2.04 7.89
CA SER A 86 9.18 -1.86 8.48
C SER A 86 8.18 -1.36 7.45
N LEU A 87 6.92 -1.43 7.84
CA LEU A 87 5.82 -0.83 7.13
C LEU A 87 5.29 0.31 7.99
N ILE A 88 5.14 1.49 7.40
CA ILE A 88 4.64 2.68 8.08
C ILE A 88 3.39 3.18 7.40
N HIS A 89 2.40 3.55 8.21
CA HIS A 89 1.22 4.25 7.72
C HIS A 89 1.52 5.73 7.59
N ILE A 90 1.28 6.25 6.43
CA ILE A 90 1.47 7.68 6.15
C ILE A 90 0.20 8.44 6.44
#